data_c7791396baf7ab02887ecc193712b7ed
#
_entry.id   c7791396baf7ab02887ecc193712b7ed
#
_cell.length_a   1.000
_cell.length_b   1.000
_cell.length_c   1.000
_cell.angle_alpha   90.00
_cell.angle_beta   90.00
_cell.angle_gamma   90.00
#
_symmetry.space_group_name_H-M   'P 1'
#
loop_
_entity.id
_entity.type
_entity.pdbx_description
1 polymer ?
#
loop_
_entity_poly.entity_id
_entity_poly.type
_entity_poly.pdbx_seq_one_letter_code
_entity_poly.pdbx_strand_id
1 'polypeptide(L)'
;MNLFTETNLSPEILKAIGEMGFVSPTEIQKQTIPFISTDTRDLIALAQTGTGKTAAFTLPILDMIDDGSRKIQLLVLCPTRELCLQITKDIINYSKYLKNIKTTAVYGGSSITDQIRSLRDKPQIIVGTPGRVIDLINRKALDFSEIQWLILDEADEMLSMGFKEDLATILRETPETKQTLLFSATMNKEVERISKNYLTNPHRISVGSINEVKKNIKHEYYVVGYRNKKEALKRLIDANPNQYSILFCRTRMETQEVADFLMQNGYASDALHGDLSQAQRDTVMKKFRLKNIDILVATDVAARGLDVDSLTHVIHFSLPDDPEVFVHRSGRTGRAGKDGISMSLIKPEESRKLKQIKQSTKIDIVEKKIPTGKKIIEAQVAGVFEKLFTEHENLVEFDDELIPDLSAFTKEELVHQMLQLQLRDMALYYKDKDDLADQKFNSDDRGDRGGRDRGRDRDGRGRDRDRVDRRDSGNRFRDSGNREYSDRDGGNRFEPRERKPRKNNSDMVRFFFNLGKRDHLKKIDMLEIINKSTEKSRKRPDIGEIEILEKFSFFEVEKSFKDEVLKGLKTQKFKGKEMRAEESQ
;
A
#
# COMPACT_ATOMS: atom_id res chain seq x y z
N MET A 1 -35.46 1.18 -14.93
CA MET A 1 -35.18 -0.06 -14.18
C MET A 1 -35.03 0.25 -12.71
N ASN A 2 -35.98 -0.15 -11.90
CA ASN A 2 -35.93 0.05 -10.46
C ASN A 2 -35.54 -1.23 -9.71
N LEU A 3 -35.75 -2.41 -10.32
CA LEU A 3 -35.44 -3.72 -9.78
C LEU A 3 -34.60 -4.55 -10.76
N PHE A 4 -33.80 -5.50 -10.26
CA PHE A 4 -33.08 -6.45 -11.10
C PHE A 4 -34.02 -7.36 -11.91
N THR A 5 -35.24 -7.60 -11.41
CA THR A 5 -36.27 -8.37 -12.14
C THR A 5 -36.74 -7.70 -13.43
N GLU A 6 -36.46 -6.40 -13.63
CA GLU A 6 -36.73 -5.66 -14.86
C GLU A 6 -35.56 -5.78 -15.87
N THR A 7 -34.44 -6.39 -15.49
CA THR A 7 -33.37 -6.73 -16.41
C THR A 7 -33.70 -8.04 -17.13
N ASN A 8 -33.25 -8.19 -18.37
CA ASN A 8 -33.46 -9.42 -19.14
C ASN A 8 -32.48 -10.54 -18.74
N LEU A 9 -32.05 -10.59 -17.47
CA LEU A 9 -31.16 -11.62 -16.96
C LEU A 9 -31.94 -12.91 -16.67
N SER A 10 -31.29 -14.08 -16.85
CA SER A 10 -31.89 -15.38 -16.61
C SER A 10 -32.33 -15.57 -15.15
N PRO A 11 -33.37 -16.41 -14.91
CA PRO A 11 -33.85 -16.69 -13.56
C PRO A 11 -32.75 -17.24 -12.62
N GLU A 12 -31.79 -17.96 -13.16
CA GLU A 12 -30.66 -18.54 -12.44
C GLU A 12 -29.75 -17.44 -11.88
N ILE A 13 -29.42 -16.43 -12.69
CA ILE A 13 -28.62 -15.28 -12.27
C ILE A 13 -29.40 -14.42 -11.28
N LEU A 14 -30.68 -14.13 -11.56
CA LEU A 14 -31.54 -13.36 -10.67
C LEU A 14 -31.65 -14.01 -9.28
N LYS A 15 -31.76 -15.35 -9.24
CA LYS A 15 -31.77 -16.10 -7.99
C LYS A 15 -30.46 -15.96 -7.23
N ALA A 16 -29.32 -16.09 -7.93
CA ALA A 16 -28.00 -15.98 -7.30
C ALA A 16 -27.77 -14.61 -6.68
N ILE A 17 -28.04 -13.53 -7.40
CA ILE A 17 -27.86 -12.16 -6.89
C ILE A 17 -28.89 -11.79 -5.81
N GLY A 18 -30.12 -12.34 -5.88
CA GLY A 18 -31.14 -12.17 -4.85
C GLY A 18 -30.72 -12.74 -3.51
N GLU A 19 -30.11 -13.93 -3.48
CA GLU A 19 -29.51 -14.53 -2.27
C GLU A 19 -28.35 -13.69 -1.69
N MET A 20 -27.68 -12.89 -2.52
CA MET A 20 -26.64 -11.96 -2.11
C MET A 20 -27.19 -10.61 -1.63
N GLY A 21 -28.52 -10.45 -1.60
CA GLY A 21 -29.18 -9.21 -1.16
C GLY A 21 -29.21 -8.09 -2.20
N PHE A 22 -29.02 -8.39 -3.49
CA PHE A 22 -29.14 -7.41 -4.56
C PHE A 22 -30.62 -7.17 -4.87
N VAL A 23 -31.11 -5.99 -4.54
CA VAL A 23 -32.52 -5.62 -4.75
C VAL A 23 -32.70 -4.76 -6.00
N SER A 24 -31.90 -3.70 -6.13
CA SER A 24 -31.99 -2.75 -7.22
C SER A 24 -30.63 -2.54 -7.89
N PRO A 25 -30.61 -2.43 -9.23
CA PRO A 25 -29.37 -2.15 -9.95
C PRO A 25 -28.87 -0.73 -9.66
N THR A 26 -27.55 -0.59 -9.53
CA THR A 26 -26.89 0.71 -9.44
C THR A 26 -26.93 1.45 -10.78
N GLU A 27 -26.65 2.76 -10.80
CA GLU A 27 -26.71 3.55 -12.02
C GLU A 27 -25.78 3.03 -13.14
N ILE A 28 -24.59 2.53 -12.80
CA ILE A 28 -23.69 1.91 -13.78
C ILE A 28 -24.28 0.60 -14.32
N GLN A 29 -24.90 -0.20 -13.47
CA GLN A 29 -25.54 -1.46 -13.86
C GLN A 29 -26.75 -1.23 -14.77
N LYS A 30 -27.58 -0.23 -14.47
CA LYS A 30 -28.75 0.14 -15.29
C LYS A 30 -28.39 0.48 -16.73
N GLN A 31 -27.24 1.11 -16.95
CA GLN A 31 -26.78 1.52 -18.27
C GLN A 31 -25.94 0.43 -18.96
N THR A 32 -25.12 -0.30 -18.20
CA THR A 32 -24.14 -1.24 -18.75
C THR A 32 -24.76 -2.60 -19.08
N ILE A 33 -25.64 -3.13 -18.22
CA ILE A 33 -26.25 -4.47 -18.42
C ILE A 33 -27.03 -4.52 -19.76
N PRO A 34 -27.97 -3.59 -20.04
CA PRO A 34 -28.69 -3.64 -21.33
C PRO A 34 -27.75 -3.43 -22.52
N PHE A 35 -26.77 -2.54 -22.41
CA PHE A 35 -25.81 -2.31 -23.48
C PHE A 35 -25.04 -3.56 -23.86
N ILE A 36 -24.42 -4.25 -22.86
CA ILE A 36 -23.64 -5.47 -23.13
C ILE A 36 -24.52 -6.59 -23.70
N SER A 37 -25.79 -6.68 -23.26
CA SER A 37 -26.71 -7.73 -23.75
C SER A 37 -27.18 -7.53 -25.18
N THR A 38 -27.16 -6.29 -25.73
CA THR A 38 -27.79 -5.96 -27.02
C THR A 38 -26.87 -5.34 -28.06
N ASP A 39 -25.74 -4.79 -27.65
CA ASP A 39 -24.79 -4.07 -28.49
C ASP A 39 -23.44 -4.81 -28.54
N THR A 40 -22.83 -4.85 -29.72
CA THR A 40 -21.53 -5.54 -29.91
C THR A 40 -20.35 -4.55 -29.98
N ARG A 41 -20.62 -3.24 -29.89
CA ARG A 41 -19.55 -2.22 -29.85
C ARG A 41 -18.76 -2.32 -28.57
N ASP A 42 -17.53 -1.86 -28.61
CA ASP A 42 -16.72 -1.69 -27.41
C ASP A 42 -17.33 -0.67 -26.45
N LEU A 43 -16.97 -0.79 -25.18
CA LEU A 43 -17.51 0.07 -24.12
C LEU A 43 -16.39 0.75 -23.34
N ILE A 44 -16.57 2.03 -23.03
CA ILE A 44 -15.82 2.75 -22.00
C ILE A 44 -16.79 3.12 -20.89
N ALA A 45 -16.66 2.51 -19.74
CA ALA A 45 -17.50 2.73 -18.56
C ALA A 45 -16.70 3.45 -17.46
N LEU A 46 -17.03 4.72 -17.22
CA LEU A 46 -16.40 5.54 -16.20
C LEU A 46 -17.26 5.54 -14.93
N ALA A 47 -16.78 4.91 -13.88
CA ALA A 47 -17.45 4.83 -12.59
C ALA A 47 -16.46 4.60 -11.45
N GLN A 48 -16.73 5.18 -10.29
CA GLN A 48 -15.88 5.03 -9.10
C GLN A 48 -15.85 3.59 -8.58
N THR A 49 -14.86 3.28 -7.72
CA THR A 49 -14.81 2.00 -7.00
C THR A 49 -15.99 1.85 -6.04
N GLY A 50 -16.52 0.63 -5.91
CA GLY A 50 -17.68 0.34 -5.04
C GLY A 50 -19.04 0.77 -5.60
N THR A 51 -19.13 1.04 -6.91
CA THR A 51 -20.40 1.32 -7.62
C THR A 51 -21.05 0.07 -8.21
N GLY A 52 -20.45 -1.10 -8.03
CA GLY A 52 -20.97 -2.37 -8.57
C GLY A 52 -20.54 -2.66 -10.01
N LYS A 53 -19.38 -2.16 -10.47
CA LYS A 53 -18.83 -2.43 -11.81
C LYS A 53 -18.68 -3.91 -12.12
N THR A 54 -18.20 -4.72 -11.17
CA THR A 54 -18.02 -6.16 -11.36
C THR A 54 -19.33 -6.84 -11.79
N ALA A 55 -20.43 -6.60 -11.10
CA ALA A 55 -21.73 -7.12 -11.50
C ALA A 55 -22.21 -6.51 -12.82
N ALA A 56 -21.91 -5.24 -13.09
CA ALA A 56 -22.34 -4.54 -14.31
C ALA A 56 -21.84 -5.22 -15.60
N PHE A 57 -20.58 -5.71 -15.61
CA PHE A 57 -20.05 -6.44 -16.77
C PHE A 57 -20.25 -7.95 -16.69
N THR A 58 -20.22 -8.51 -15.49
CA THR A 58 -20.23 -9.98 -15.36
C THR A 58 -21.63 -10.57 -15.60
N LEU A 59 -22.67 -9.97 -15.01
CA LEU A 59 -24.02 -10.54 -15.08
C LEU A 59 -24.52 -10.75 -16.51
N PRO A 60 -24.47 -9.76 -17.43
CA PRO A 60 -24.93 -9.96 -18.79
C PRO A 60 -24.06 -10.93 -19.59
N ILE A 61 -22.75 -10.97 -19.34
CA ILE A 61 -21.84 -11.90 -20.02
C ILE A 61 -22.09 -13.34 -19.56
N LEU A 62 -22.31 -13.57 -18.27
CA LEU A 62 -22.64 -14.91 -17.75
C LEU A 62 -23.90 -15.49 -18.41
N ASP A 63 -24.83 -14.65 -18.78
CA ASP A 63 -26.06 -15.04 -19.46
C ASP A 63 -25.84 -15.41 -20.94
N MET A 64 -24.75 -14.92 -21.53
CA MET A 64 -24.40 -15.14 -22.94
C MET A 64 -23.32 -16.20 -23.16
N ILE A 65 -22.62 -16.65 -22.09
CA ILE A 65 -21.56 -17.67 -22.20
C ILE A 65 -22.17 -19.01 -22.60
N ASP A 66 -21.59 -19.64 -23.63
CA ASP A 66 -21.89 -21.02 -24.00
C ASP A 66 -21.29 -21.99 -22.94
N ASP A 67 -22.15 -22.59 -22.13
CA ASP A 67 -21.79 -23.53 -21.06
C ASP A 67 -21.37 -24.89 -21.59
N GLY A 68 -21.66 -25.20 -22.84
CA GLY A 68 -21.22 -26.43 -23.56
C GLY A 68 -19.79 -26.32 -24.08
N SER A 69 -19.27 -25.08 -24.28
CA SER A 69 -17.92 -24.86 -24.78
C SER A 69 -16.87 -25.15 -23.71
N ARG A 70 -15.73 -25.68 -24.15
CA ARG A 70 -14.55 -25.93 -23.32
C ARG A 70 -13.40 -24.97 -23.66
N LYS A 71 -13.74 -23.82 -24.23
CA LYS A 71 -12.81 -22.76 -24.64
C LYS A 71 -12.99 -21.52 -23.76
N ILE A 72 -11.95 -20.71 -23.67
CA ILE A 72 -12.00 -19.44 -22.94
C ILE A 72 -12.81 -18.45 -23.77
N GLN A 73 -13.91 -17.93 -23.20
CA GLN A 73 -14.79 -16.96 -23.85
C GLN A 73 -14.68 -15.56 -23.23
N LEU A 74 -14.37 -15.50 -21.93
CA LEU A 74 -14.21 -14.24 -21.19
C LEU A 74 -12.83 -14.16 -20.55
N LEU A 75 -12.10 -13.05 -20.83
CA LEU A 75 -10.90 -12.66 -20.12
C LEU A 75 -11.15 -11.36 -19.36
N VAL A 76 -10.95 -11.36 -18.05
CA VAL A 76 -10.97 -10.16 -17.20
C VAL A 76 -9.55 -9.86 -16.76
N LEU A 77 -9.04 -8.68 -17.09
CA LEU A 77 -7.76 -8.18 -16.62
C LEU A 77 -7.95 -7.17 -15.50
N CYS A 78 -7.17 -7.28 -14.44
CA CYS A 78 -7.23 -6.39 -13.29
C CYS A 78 -5.82 -6.16 -12.71
N PRO A 79 -5.57 -5.03 -11.98
CA PRO A 79 -4.23 -4.60 -11.57
C PRO A 79 -3.58 -5.48 -10.50
N THR A 80 -4.38 -6.08 -9.61
CA THR A 80 -3.85 -6.73 -8.41
C THR A 80 -4.38 -8.15 -8.24
N ARG A 81 -3.62 -8.96 -7.50
CA ARG A 81 -4.01 -10.31 -7.12
C ARG A 81 -5.29 -10.32 -6.30
N GLU A 82 -5.38 -9.40 -5.35
CA GLU A 82 -6.51 -9.28 -4.43
C GLU A 82 -7.82 -9.05 -5.20
N LEU A 83 -7.80 -8.10 -6.15
CA LEU A 83 -8.94 -7.82 -7.02
C LEU A 83 -9.25 -9.01 -7.95
N CYS A 84 -8.22 -9.69 -8.47
CA CYS A 84 -8.38 -10.90 -9.28
C CYS A 84 -9.15 -11.99 -8.51
N LEU A 85 -8.76 -12.25 -7.27
CA LEU A 85 -9.43 -13.24 -6.42
C LEU A 85 -10.85 -12.81 -6.04
N GLN A 86 -11.07 -11.51 -5.79
CA GLN A 86 -12.38 -10.95 -5.50
C GLN A 86 -13.32 -11.13 -6.70
N ILE A 87 -12.92 -10.65 -7.89
CA ILE A 87 -13.71 -10.80 -9.11
C ILE A 87 -14.03 -12.28 -9.38
N THR A 88 -13.03 -13.16 -9.20
CA THR A 88 -13.24 -14.61 -9.38
C THR A 88 -14.30 -15.15 -8.43
N LYS A 89 -14.24 -14.78 -7.14
CA LYS A 89 -15.23 -15.16 -6.14
C LYS A 89 -16.62 -14.63 -6.48
N ASP A 90 -16.70 -13.39 -6.92
CA ASP A 90 -17.96 -12.75 -7.31
C ASP A 90 -18.58 -13.48 -8.51
N ILE A 91 -17.79 -13.79 -9.55
CA ILE A 91 -18.24 -14.55 -10.72
C ILE A 91 -18.76 -15.94 -10.31
N ILE A 92 -18.04 -16.64 -9.43
CA ILE A 92 -18.48 -17.96 -8.93
C ILE A 92 -19.81 -17.83 -8.19
N ASN A 93 -20.00 -16.80 -7.38
CA ASN A 93 -21.25 -16.58 -6.67
C ASN A 93 -22.40 -16.24 -7.63
N TYR A 94 -22.17 -15.39 -8.63
CA TYR A 94 -23.18 -15.02 -9.63
C TYR A 94 -23.58 -16.20 -10.52
N SER A 95 -22.63 -17.10 -10.84
CA SER A 95 -22.85 -18.29 -11.65
C SER A 95 -23.31 -19.53 -10.86
N LYS A 96 -23.63 -19.37 -9.57
CA LYS A 96 -23.96 -20.49 -8.65
C LYS A 96 -25.01 -21.46 -9.19
N TYR A 97 -25.98 -20.98 -9.93
CA TYR A 97 -27.09 -21.77 -10.49
C TYR A 97 -26.95 -22.07 -11.98
N LEU A 98 -25.90 -21.52 -12.64
CA LEU A 98 -25.55 -21.87 -14.00
C LEU A 98 -24.80 -23.22 -14.03
N LYS A 99 -25.09 -24.04 -15.03
CA LYS A 99 -24.43 -25.34 -15.19
C LYS A 99 -23.11 -25.17 -15.94
N ASN A 100 -22.12 -25.99 -15.59
CA ASN A 100 -20.84 -26.14 -16.31
C ASN A 100 -19.96 -24.91 -16.46
N ILE A 101 -20.30 -23.75 -15.88
CA ILE A 101 -19.46 -22.54 -15.93
C ILE A 101 -18.29 -22.68 -14.95
N LYS A 102 -17.06 -22.57 -15.47
CA LYS A 102 -15.82 -22.62 -14.69
C LYS A 102 -15.05 -21.34 -14.82
N THR A 103 -14.62 -20.82 -13.69
CA THR A 103 -13.82 -19.59 -13.58
C THR A 103 -12.47 -19.91 -12.95
N THR A 104 -11.38 -19.43 -13.55
CA THR A 104 -10.03 -19.62 -13.02
C THR A 104 -9.31 -18.29 -12.85
N ALA A 105 -8.71 -18.09 -11.66
CA ALA A 105 -7.87 -16.95 -11.37
C ALA A 105 -6.40 -17.22 -11.74
N VAL A 106 -5.75 -16.28 -12.44
CA VAL A 106 -4.32 -16.35 -12.81
C VAL A 106 -3.60 -15.05 -12.41
N TYR A 107 -2.67 -15.13 -11.45
CA TYR A 107 -2.02 -13.95 -10.86
C TYR A 107 -0.59 -14.24 -10.39
N GLY A 108 0.22 -13.20 -10.28
CA GLY A 108 1.61 -13.28 -9.81
C GLY A 108 1.72 -13.62 -8.32
N GLY A 109 2.90 -14.07 -7.89
CA GLY A 109 3.17 -14.36 -6.47
C GLY A 109 2.66 -15.72 -5.96
N SER A 110 2.11 -16.58 -6.84
CA SER A 110 1.71 -17.94 -6.51
C SER A 110 2.32 -18.94 -7.50
N SER A 111 2.26 -20.24 -7.17
CA SER A 111 2.79 -21.32 -8.02
C SER A 111 2.18 -21.29 -9.42
N ILE A 112 3.00 -21.12 -10.45
CA ILE A 112 2.55 -21.15 -11.84
C ILE A 112 2.13 -22.55 -12.26
N THR A 113 2.74 -23.57 -11.69
CA THR A 113 2.42 -24.99 -11.98
C THR A 113 1.01 -25.33 -11.54
N ASP A 114 0.58 -24.84 -10.38
CA ASP A 114 -0.78 -25.08 -9.87
C ASP A 114 -1.82 -24.36 -10.74
N GLN A 115 -1.49 -23.14 -11.21
CA GLN A 115 -2.37 -22.42 -12.12
C GLN A 115 -2.48 -23.12 -13.48
N ILE A 116 -1.37 -23.63 -14.04
CA ILE A 116 -1.42 -24.45 -15.26
C ILE A 116 -2.26 -25.73 -15.03
N ARG A 117 -2.19 -26.32 -13.84
CA ARG A 117 -3.05 -27.47 -13.50
C ARG A 117 -4.53 -27.10 -13.51
N SER A 118 -4.90 -25.96 -12.91
CA SER A 118 -6.28 -25.46 -12.90
C SER A 118 -6.81 -25.16 -14.31
N LEU A 119 -5.96 -24.72 -15.23
CA LEU A 119 -6.35 -24.49 -16.63
C LEU A 119 -6.71 -25.78 -17.40
N ARG A 120 -6.26 -26.96 -16.93
CA ARG A 120 -6.65 -28.25 -17.52
C ARG A 120 -8.14 -28.55 -17.37
N ASP A 121 -8.82 -27.91 -16.43
CA ASP A 121 -10.27 -28.03 -16.24
C ASP A 121 -11.07 -27.29 -17.32
N LYS A 122 -10.35 -26.65 -18.28
CA LYS A 122 -10.89 -25.92 -19.43
C LYS A 122 -11.95 -24.89 -19.02
N PRO A 123 -11.58 -23.86 -18.25
CA PRO A 123 -12.49 -22.82 -17.81
C PRO A 123 -12.92 -21.95 -18.99
N GLN A 124 -14.16 -21.49 -18.99
CA GLN A 124 -14.70 -20.51 -19.92
C GLN A 124 -14.29 -19.08 -19.55
N ILE A 125 -13.98 -18.86 -18.27
CA ILE A 125 -13.68 -17.53 -17.73
C ILE A 125 -12.31 -17.54 -17.10
N ILE A 126 -11.47 -16.58 -17.53
CA ILE A 126 -10.17 -16.29 -16.90
C ILE A 126 -10.23 -14.90 -16.29
N VAL A 127 -9.86 -14.80 -15.03
CA VAL A 127 -9.59 -13.52 -14.37
C VAL A 127 -8.09 -13.45 -14.09
N GLY A 128 -7.40 -12.41 -14.55
CA GLY A 128 -5.95 -12.40 -14.46
C GLY A 128 -5.31 -11.03 -14.24
N THR A 129 -4.07 -11.07 -13.67
CA THR A 129 -3.18 -9.92 -13.68
C THR A 129 -2.31 -9.96 -14.94
N PRO A 130 -2.04 -8.79 -15.61
CA PRO A 130 -1.43 -8.77 -16.94
C PRO A 130 -0.13 -9.58 -17.04
N GLY A 131 0.84 -9.38 -16.17
CA GLY A 131 2.13 -10.07 -16.23
C GLY A 131 2.02 -11.60 -16.14
N ARG A 132 1.09 -12.15 -15.32
CA ARG A 132 0.88 -13.61 -15.24
C ARG A 132 0.16 -14.15 -16.47
N VAL A 133 -0.77 -13.39 -17.03
CA VAL A 133 -1.44 -13.77 -18.28
C VAL A 133 -0.41 -13.90 -19.40
N ILE A 134 0.53 -12.96 -19.53
CA ILE A 134 1.65 -13.05 -20.50
C ILE A 134 2.54 -14.26 -20.24
N ASP A 135 2.92 -14.53 -18.99
CA ASP A 135 3.69 -15.73 -18.65
C ASP A 135 3.02 -17.00 -19.15
N LEU A 136 1.69 -17.10 -19.01
CA LEU A 136 0.91 -18.27 -19.44
C LEU A 136 0.71 -18.33 -20.95
N ILE A 137 0.58 -17.19 -21.63
CA ILE A 137 0.59 -17.10 -23.10
C ILE A 137 1.94 -17.60 -23.63
N ASN A 138 3.05 -17.09 -23.14
CA ASN A 138 4.40 -17.48 -23.56
C ASN A 138 4.67 -18.98 -23.35
N ARG A 139 4.03 -19.58 -22.34
CA ARG A 139 4.09 -21.03 -22.07
C ARG A 139 3.07 -21.84 -22.89
N LYS A 140 2.28 -21.19 -23.74
CA LYS A 140 1.20 -21.81 -24.51
C LYS A 140 0.18 -22.55 -23.63
N ALA A 141 -0.03 -22.06 -22.41
CA ALA A 141 -0.98 -22.62 -21.45
C ALA A 141 -2.37 -21.98 -21.54
N LEU A 142 -2.49 -20.83 -22.22
CA LEU A 142 -3.74 -20.15 -22.52
C LEU A 142 -3.94 -20.10 -24.04
N ASP A 143 -5.15 -20.39 -24.48
CA ASP A 143 -5.62 -20.28 -25.86
C ASP A 143 -6.77 -19.26 -25.89
N PHE A 144 -6.52 -18.13 -26.53
CA PHE A 144 -7.47 -17.01 -26.60
C PHE A 144 -8.21 -16.92 -27.94
N SER A 145 -8.12 -17.96 -28.78
CA SER A 145 -8.75 -17.98 -30.12
C SER A 145 -10.27 -17.79 -30.12
N GLU A 146 -10.95 -18.17 -29.04
CA GLU A 146 -12.41 -18.15 -28.90
C GLU A 146 -12.92 -17.06 -27.93
N ILE A 147 -12.04 -16.10 -27.55
CA ILE A 147 -12.46 -15.00 -26.66
C ILE A 147 -13.49 -14.12 -27.38
N GLN A 148 -14.63 -13.94 -26.75
CA GLN A 148 -15.71 -13.06 -27.19
C GLN A 148 -15.69 -11.74 -26.41
N TRP A 149 -15.31 -11.77 -25.13
CA TRP A 149 -15.27 -10.58 -24.27
C TRP A 149 -13.92 -10.43 -23.58
N LEU A 150 -13.39 -9.21 -23.64
CA LEU A 150 -12.20 -8.78 -22.92
C LEU A 150 -12.56 -7.60 -22.01
N ILE A 151 -12.39 -7.78 -20.69
CA ILE A 151 -12.64 -6.74 -19.70
C ILE A 151 -11.31 -6.19 -19.19
N LEU A 152 -11.18 -4.85 -19.18
CA LEU A 152 -10.11 -4.14 -18.52
C LEU A 152 -10.70 -3.45 -17.28
N ASP A 153 -10.62 -4.05 -16.10
CA ASP A 153 -11.12 -3.45 -14.86
C ASP A 153 -10.02 -2.70 -14.11
N GLU A 154 -10.36 -1.52 -13.58
CA GLU A 154 -9.40 -0.55 -13.03
C GLU A 154 -8.26 -0.26 -14.02
N ALA A 155 -8.61 0.07 -15.28
CA ALA A 155 -7.65 0.29 -16.36
C ALA A 155 -6.64 1.42 -16.04
N ASP A 156 -7.08 2.51 -15.41
CA ASP A 156 -6.25 3.60 -14.92
C ASP A 156 -5.17 3.10 -13.93
N GLU A 157 -5.54 2.21 -13.03
CA GLU A 157 -4.61 1.62 -12.07
C GLU A 157 -3.61 0.67 -12.74
N MET A 158 -4.04 -0.18 -13.68
CA MET A 158 -3.13 -1.03 -14.45
C MET A 158 -2.06 -0.21 -15.18
N LEU A 159 -2.47 0.90 -15.79
CA LEU A 159 -1.57 1.81 -16.51
C LEU A 159 -0.61 2.54 -15.56
N SER A 160 -1.09 3.00 -14.41
CA SER A 160 -0.26 3.64 -13.39
C SER A 160 0.79 2.69 -12.78
N MET A 161 0.53 1.37 -12.81
CA MET A 161 1.44 0.32 -12.37
C MET A 161 2.46 -0.10 -13.45
N GLY A 162 2.38 0.47 -14.64
CA GLY A 162 3.32 0.20 -15.72
C GLY A 162 2.96 -0.99 -16.62
N PHE A 163 1.76 -1.56 -16.52
CA PHE A 163 1.31 -2.70 -17.35
C PHE A 163 0.91 -2.32 -18.77
N LYS A 164 1.32 -1.15 -19.25
CA LYS A 164 0.96 -0.65 -20.58
C LYS A 164 1.36 -1.58 -21.72
N GLU A 165 2.61 -2.07 -21.68
CA GLU A 165 3.15 -2.96 -22.70
C GLU A 165 2.53 -4.35 -22.61
N ASP A 166 2.29 -4.81 -21.37
CA ASP A 166 1.61 -6.06 -21.09
C ASP A 166 0.19 -6.08 -21.66
N LEU A 167 -0.58 -5.01 -21.40
CA LEU A 167 -1.93 -4.85 -21.95
C LEU A 167 -1.91 -4.81 -23.47
N ALA A 168 -1.00 -4.05 -24.08
CA ALA A 168 -0.85 -3.99 -25.52
C ALA A 168 -0.53 -5.34 -26.17
N THR A 169 0.26 -6.17 -25.48
CA THR A 169 0.58 -7.52 -25.93
C THR A 169 -0.63 -8.44 -25.86
N ILE A 170 -1.34 -8.45 -24.73
CA ILE A 170 -2.53 -9.28 -24.55
C ILE A 170 -3.63 -8.90 -25.56
N LEU A 171 -3.85 -7.60 -25.78
CA LEU A 171 -4.84 -7.10 -26.74
C LEU A 171 -4.55 -7.54 -28.17
N ARG A 172 -3.26 -7.71 -28.54
CA ARG A 172 -2.85 -8.23 -29.88
C ARG A 172 -3.02 -9.75 -30.02
N GLU A 173 -2.90 -10.49 -28.92
CA GLU A 173 -3.06 -11.95 -28.89
C GLU A 173 -4.53 -12.41 -28.85
N THR A 174 -5.46 -11.49 -28.75
CA THR A 174 -6.91 -11.77 -28.72
C THR A 174 -7.57 -11.41 -30.04
N PRO A 175 -8.64 -12.12 -30.48
CA PRO A 175 -9.33 -11.87 -31.76
C PRO A 175 -9.80 -10.43 -31.93
N GLU A 176 -9.73 -9.89 -33.13
CA GLU A 176 -10.26 -8.55 -33.42
C GLU A 176 -11.79 -8.47 -33.29
N THR A 177 -12.47 -9.58 -33.42
CA THR A 177 -13.94 -9.69 -33.32
C THR A 177 -14.46 -9.62 -31.90
N LYS A 178 -13.58 -9.71 -30.88
CA LYS A 178 -14.00 -9.61 -29.49
C LYS A 178 -14.60 -8.25 -29.16
N GLN A 179 -15.54 -8.20 -28.24
CA GLN A 179 -15.97 -6.95 -27.60
C GLN A 179 -15.03 -6.59 -26.46
N THR A 180 -14.47 -5.38 -26.45
CA THR A 180 -13.60 -4.89 -25.39
C THR A 180 -14.33 -3.91 -24.49
N LEU A 181 -14.38 -4.20 -23.19
CA LEU A 181 -15.08 -3.39 -22.20
C LEU A 181 -14.06 -2.81 -21.21
N LEU A 182 -13.84 -1.50 -21.25
CA LEU A 182 -12.90 -0.78 -20.42
C LEU A 182 -13.64 -0.11 -19.26
N PHE A 183 -13.35 -0.54 -18.03
CA PHE A 183 -13.85 0.03 -16.79
C PHE A 183 -12.73 0.80 -16.09
N SER A 184 -12.98 2.05 -15.74
CA SER A 184 -12.01 2.93 -15.08
C SER A 184 -12.70 3.91 -14.15
N ALA A 185 -12.00 4.36 -13.10
CA ALA A 185 -12.48 5.46 -12.27
C ALA A 185 -12.18 6.82 -12.93
N THR A 186 -11.12 6.90 -13.74
CA THR A 186 -10.65 8.14 -14.36
C THR A 186 -10.40 7.96 -15.87
N MET A 187 -10.43 9.07 -16.62
CA MET A 187 -10.09 9.11 -18.04
C MET A 187 -8.82 9.92 -18.24
N ASN A 188 -7.73 9.45 -17.66
CA ASN A 188 -6.43 10.09 -17.82
C ASN A 188 -5.86 9.86 -19.25
N LYS A 189 -4.78 10.56 -19.58
CA LYS A 189 -4.18 10.53 -20.93
C LYS A 189 -3.76 9.12 -21.38
N GLU A 190 -3.35 8.27 -20.45
CA GLU A 190 -2.92 6.90 -20.78
C GLU A 190 -4.13 6.00 -21.08
N VAL A 191 -5.21 6.12 -20.29
CA VAL A 191 -6.49 5.41 -20.56
C VAL A 191 -7.05 5.85 -21.90
N GLU A 192 -7.06 7.17 -22.18
CA GLU A 192 -7.50 7.71 -23.46
C GLU A 192 -6.68 7.17 -24.63
N ARG A 193 -5.36 7.04 -24.46
CA ARG A 193 -4.46 6.48 -25.48
C ARG A 193 -4.75 5.00 -25.75
N ILE A 194 -4.92 4.20 -24.71
CA ILE A 194 -5.29 2.77 -24.87
C ILE A 194 -6.65 2.66 -25.55
N SER A 195 -7.63 3.43 -25.14
CA SER A 195 -8.95 3.38 -25.75
C SER A 195 -8.92 3.74 -27.25
N LYS A 196 -8.16 4.76 -27.65
CA LYS A 196 -8.01 5.14 -29.07
C LYS A 196 -7.27 4.10 -29.92
N ASN A 197 -6.32 3.37 -29.31
CA ASN A 197 -5.49 2.44 -30.07
C ASN A 197 -6.08 1.03 -30.19
N TYR A 198 -6.91 0.62 -29.25
CA TYR A 198 -7.31 -0.79 -29.12
C TYR A 198 -8.83 -0.99 -29.04
N LEU A 199 -9.63 0.05 -28.88
CA LEU A 199 -11.10 -0.04 -28.90
C LEU A 199 -11.63 0.48 -30.23
N THR A 200 -12.63 -0.22 -30.76
CA THR A 200 -13.28 0.11 -32.04
C THR A 200 -14.64 0.77 -31.78
N ASN A 201 -14.78 2.03 -32.15
CA ASN A 201 -16.03 2.81 -32.01
C ASN A 201 -16.71 2.64 -30.63
N PRO A 202 -15.99 2.87 -29.50
CA PRO A 202 -16.51 2.55 -28.20
C PRO A 202 -17.68 3.45 -27.81
N HIS A 203 -18.73 2.83 -27.27
CA HIS A 203 -19.78 3.54 -26.54
C HIS A 203 -19.25 4.05 -25.20
N ARG A 204 -19.67 5.26 -24.79
CA ARG A 204 -19.26 5.83 -23.50
C ARG A 204 -20.42 5.89 -22.54
N ILE A 205 -20.22 5.30 -21.37
CA ILE A 205 -21.08 5.43 -20.21
C ILE A 205 -20.28 6.12 -19.10
N SER A 206 -20.85 7.17 -18.51
CA SER A 206 -20.23 7.87 -17.38
C SER A 206 -21.26 8.05 -16.28
N VAL A 207 -21.00 7.47 -15.14
CA VAL A 207 -21.88 7.53 -13.97
C VAL A 207 -21.21 8.31 -12.86
N GLY A 208 -21.88 9.37 -12.43
CA GLY A 208 -21.32 10.39 -11.54
C GLY A 208 -20.46 11.39 -12.30
N SER A 209 -20.23 12.57 -11.76
CA SER A 209 -19.21 13.45 -12.31
C SER A 209 -17.85 12.84 -12.02
N ILE A 210 -16.93 12.86 -13.00
CA ILE A 210 -15.57 12.29 -12.95
C ILE A 210 -14.77 12.80 -11.72
N ASN A 211 -15.27 13.85 -11.07
CA ASN A 211 -14.70 14.50 -9.88
C ASN A 211 -15.69 14.62 -8.71
N GLU A 212 -16.84 13.97 -8.73
CA GLU A 212 -17.72 13.97 -7.56
C GLU A 212 -17.13 13.07 -6.49
N VAL A 213 -16.40 13.71 -5.58
CA VAL A 213 -16.04 13.10 -4.32
C VAL A 213 -17.31 12.72 -3.58
N LYS A 214 -17.35 11.53 -3.04
CA LYS A 214 -18.48 11.06 -2.24
C LYS A 214 -18.81 12.09 -1.17
N LYS A 215 -20.02 12.66 -1.21
CA LYS A 215 -20.48 13.71 -0.28
C LYS A 215 -20.45 13.29 1.19
N ASN A 216 -20.38 12.00 1.45
CA ASN A 216 -20.32 11.41 2.79
C ASN A 216 -18.89 11.23 3.35
N ILE A 217 -17.84 11.76 2.68
CA ILE A 217 -16.48 11.76 3.22
C ILE A 217 -16.11 13.17 3.67
N LYS A 218 -15.78 13.34 4.95
CA LYS A 218 -15.22 14.58 5.49
C LYS A 218 -13.71 14.56 5.30
N HIS A 219 -13.18 15.60 4.63
CA HIS A 219 -11.74 15.70 4.39
C HIS A 219 -11.13 16.76 5.29
N GLU A 220 -10.11 16.37 6.03
CA GLU A 220 -9.45 17.21 7.02
C GLU A 220 -7.93 17.19 6.80
N TYR A 221 -7.26 18.32 7.08
CA TYR A 221 -5.80 18.33 7.09
C TYR A 221 -5.26 19.05 8.33
N TYR A 222 -4.07 18.63 8.73
CA TYR A 222 -3.38 19.07 9.92
C TYR A 222 -1.95 19.45 9.54
N VAL A 223 -1.55 20.70 9.81
CA VAL A 223 -0.19 21.17 9.54
C VAL A 223 0.72 20.81 10.70
N VAL A 224 1.78 20.06 10.43
CA VAL A 224 2.67 19.50 11.46
C VAL A 224 4.13 19.55 11.01
N GLY A 225 5.04 19.97 11.90
CA GLY A 225 6.47 19.86 11.67
C GLY A 225 6.94 18.41 11.57
N TYR A 226 8.02 18.18 10.82
CA TYR A 226 8.53 16.83 10.54
C TYR A 226 8.77 16.01 11.82
N ARG A 227 9.40 16.62 12.84
CA ARG A 227 9.75 15.95 14.11
C ARG A 227 8.53 15.50 14.91
N ASN A 228 7.41 16.21 14.75
CA ASN A 228 6.19 15.99 15.53
C ASN A 228 5.14 15.13 14.81
N LYS A 229 5.45 14.62 13.60
CA LYS A 229 4.47 13.94 12.75
C LYS A 229 3.96 12.63 13.35
N LYS A 230 4.83 11.85 13.99
CA LYS A 230 4.43 10.60 14.68
C LYS A 230 3.61 10.89 15.94
N GLU A 231 3.97 11.92 16.70
CA GLU A 231 3.20 12.36 17.87
C GLU A 231 1.82 12.91 17.47
N ALA A 232 1.76 13.70 16.41
CA ALA A 232 0.49 14.18 15.86
C ALA A 232 -0.41 13.03 15.38
N LEU A 233 0.17 12.02 14.73
CA LEU A 233 -0.55 10.81 14.34
C LEU A 233 -1.14 10.12 15.58
N LYS A 234 -0.34 9.91 16.64
CA LYS A 234 -0.80 9.33 17.90
C LYS A 234 -1.99 10.09 18.47
N ARG A 235 -1.91 11.42 18.53
CA ARG A 235 -2.99 12.28 19.03
C ARG A 235 -4.28 12.17 18.21
N LEU A 236 -4.14 12.06 16.87
CA LEU A 236 -5.31 11.87 15.99
C LEU A 236 -5.95 10.51 16.20
N ILE A 237 -5.15 9.46 16.39
CA ILE A 237 -5.64 8.12 16.70
C ILE A 237 -6.37 8.12 18.04
N ASP A 238 -5.75 8.68 19.08
CA ASP A 238 -6.33 8.73 20.43
C ASP A 238 -7.59 9.62 20.51
N ALA A 239 -7.71 10.64 19.66
CA ALA A 239 -8.90 11.47 19.59
C ALA A 239 -10.09 10.82 18.84
N ASN A 240 -9.89 9.66 18.22
CA ASN A 240 -10.90 8.91 17.49
C ASN A 240 -10.98 7.46 18.01
N PRO A 241 -11.52 7.25 19.22
CA PRO A 241 -11.72 5.90 19.74
C PRO A 241 -12.61 5.10 18.79
N ASN A 242 -12.41 3.78 18.73
CA ASN A 242 -13.16 2.87 17.87
C ASN A 242 -12.93 3.08 16.36
N GLN A 243 -11.83 3.76 15.94
CA GLN A 243 -11.52 3.86 14.53
C GLN A 243 -11.08 2.50 13.96
N TYR A 244 -11.51 2.25 12.71
CA TYR A 244 -11.03 1.16 11.87
C TYR A 244 -10.49 1.80 10.59
N SER A 245 -9.16 1.78 10.39
CA SER A 245 -8.51 2.71 9.47
C SER A 245 -7.40 2.10 8.61
N ILE A 246 -7.19 2.71 7.43
CA ILE A 246 -5.97 2.54 6.64
C ILE A 246 -5.15 3.82 6.72
N LEU A 247 -3.86 3.67 7.01
CA LEU A 247 -2.89 4.73 7.05
C LEU A 247 -1.93 4.59 5.87
N PHE A 248 -1.88 5.60 5.01
CA PHE A 248 -1.06 5.61 3.81
C PHE A 248 0.28 6.29 4.03
N CYS A 249 1.36 5.55 3.80
CA CYS A 249 2.74 6.00 3.77
C CYS A 249 3.30 6.00 2.35
N ARG A 250 4.36 6.79 2.12
CA ARG A 250 4.97 6.94 0.79
C ARG A 250 5.89 5.78 0.42
N THR A 251 6.69 5.29 1.37
CA THR A 251 7.71 4.27 1.14
C THR A 251 7.51 3.06 2.03
N ARG A 252 8.09 1.92 1.62
CA ARG A 252 8.08 0.67 2.41
C ARG A 252 8.71 0.87 3.79
N MET A 253 9.85 1.58 3.85
CA MET A 253 10.53 1.90 5.12
C MET A 253 9.64 2.76 6.02
N GLU A 254 9.05 3.84 5.51
CA GLU A 254 8.13 4.68 6.27
C GLU A 254 6.92 3.88 6.78
N THR A 255 6.39 2.95 5.96
CA THR A 255 5.29 2.07 6.34
C THR A 255 5.67 1.20 7.55
N GLN A 256 6.83 0.53 7.48
CA GLN A 256 7.31 -0.31 8.57
C GLN A 256 7.60 0.51 9.85
N GLU A 257 8.31 1.64 9.71
CA GLU A 257 8.63 2.51 10.85
C GLU A 257 7.38 3.07 11.56
N VAL A 258 6.33 3.39 10.80
CA VAL A 258 5.09 3.90 11.38
C VAL A 258 4.30 2.78 12.05
N ALA A 259 4.24 1.59 11.43
CA ALA A 259 3.60 0.44 12.04
C ALA A 259 4.30 0.02 13.34
N ASP A 260 5.65 -0.06 13.31
CA ASP A 260 6.45 -0.39 14.51
C ASP A 260 6.23 0.66 15.63
N PHE A 261 6.18 1.94 15.27
CA PHE A 261 5.88 3.02 16.23
C PHE A 261 4.49 2.83 16.87
N LEU A 262 3.47 2.52 16.07
CA LEU A 262 2.13 2.29 16.58
C LEU A 262 2.07 1.05 17.49
N MET A 263 2.65 -0.07 17.08
CA MET A 263 2.72 -1.29 17.89
C MET A 263 3.46 -1.08 19.22
N GLN A 264 4.57 -0.33 19.21
CA GLN A 264 5.32 0.01 20.43
C GLN A 264 4.51 0.90 21.39
N ASN A 265 3.54 1.65 20.88
CA ASN A 265 2.62 2.48 21.67
C ASN A 265 1.30 1.74 22.01
N GLY A 266 1.22 0.43 21.78
CA GLY A 266 0.08 -0.40 22.20
C GLY A 266 -1.10 -0.43 21.21
N TYR A 267 -0.96 0.11 20.00
CA TYR A 267 -2.02 0.05 19.00
C TYR A 267 -2.00 -1.29 18.25
N ALA A 268 -3.19 -1.84 18.03
CA ALA A 268 -3.38 -3.01 17.19
C ALA A 268 -3.19 -2.62 15.70
N SER A 269 -1.93 -2.64 15.25
CA SER A 269 -1.54 -2.23 13.91
C SER A 269 -0.62 -3.25 13.24
N ASP A 270 -0.56 -3.25 11.91
CA ASP A 270 0.38 -4.06 11.14
C ASP A 270 0.74 -3.36 9.83
N ALA A 271 1.91 -3.69 9.24
CA ALA A 271 2.39 -3.09 8.01
C ALA A 271 2.01 -3.90 6.77
N LEU A 272 1.68 -3.21 5.66
CA LEU A 272 1.42 -3.84 4.37
C LEU A 272 2.21 -3.14 3.26
N HIS A 273 3.29 -3.77 2.79
CA HIS A 273 4.16 -3.22 1.74
C HIS A 273 4.79 -4.31 0.87
N GLY A 274 5.50 -3.88 -0.18
CA GLY A 274 6.01 -4.78 -1.22
C GLY A 274 7.15 -5.71 -0.80
N ASP A 275 7.79 -5.51 0.38
CA ASP A 275 8.85 -6.40 0.86
C ASP A 275 8.31 -7.61 1.64
N LEU A 276 7.02 -7.60 1.98
CA LEU A 276 6.36 -8.75 2.58
C LEU A 276 6.19 -9.87 1.56
N SER A 277 6.48 -11.09 1.97
CA SER A 277 6.11 -12.28 1.21
C SER A 277 4.58 -12.38 1.08
N GLN A 278 4.11 -13.11 0.08
CA GLN A 278 2.67 -13.24 -0.12
C GLN A 278 1.94 -13.85 1.08
N ALA A 279 2.54 -14.85 1.72
CA ALA A 279 1.97 -15.47 2.92
C ALA A 279 1.83 -14.48 4.09
N GLN A 280 2.82 -13.58 4.25
CA GLN A 280 2.75 -12.52 5.25
C GLN A 280 1.63 -11.52 4.92
N ARG A 281 1.52 -11.10 3.65
CA ARG A 281 0.43 -10.20 3.21
C ARG A 281 -0.94 -10.82 3.46
N ASP A 282 -1.13 -12.09 3.10
CA ASP A 282 -2.39 -12.82 3.32
C ASP A 282 -2.71 -12.89 4.83
N THR A 283 -1.70 -13.09 5.69
CA THR A 283 -1.84 -13.11 7.15
C THR A 283 -2.26 -11.76 7.71
N VAL A 284 -1.59 -10.67 7.30
CA VAL A 284 -1.93 -9.30 7.71
C VAL A 284 -3.36 -8.94 7.30
N MET A 285 -3.70 -9.24 6.04
CA MET A 285 -5.05 -8.98 5.52
C MET A 285 -6.14 -9.79 6.23
N LYS A 286 -5.83 -11.04 6.60
CA LYS A 286 -6.76 -11.86 7.39
C LYS A 286 -6.98 -11.26 8.77
N LYS A 287 -5.90 -10.86 9.48
CA LYS A 287 -6.00 -10.19 10.79
C LYS A 287 -6.85 -8.91 10.68
N PHE A 288 -6.61 -8.10 9.64
CA PHE A 288 -7.35 -6.85 9.42
C PHE A 288 -8.83 -7.09 9.17
N ARG A 289 -9.21 -8.00 8.26
CA ARG A 289 -10.63 -8.34 8.00
C ARG A 289 -11.36 -8.91 9.21
N LEU A 290 -10.64 -9.64 10.08
CA LEU A 290 -11.17 -10.17 11.34
C LEU A 290 -11.20 -9.13 12.47
N LYS A 291 -10.80 -7.88 12.19
CA LYS A 291 -10.68 -6.79 13.18
C LYS A 291 -9.75 -7.12 14.36
N ASN A 292 -8.77 -8.00 14.15
CA ASN A 292 -7.70 -8.27 15.13
C ASN A 292 -6.64 -7.15 15.12
N ILE A 293 -6.62 -6.33 14.08
CA ILE A 293 -5.88 -5.07 13.98
C ILE A 293 -6.85 -3.98 13.52
N ASP A 294 -6.73 -2.81 14.13
CA ASP A 294 -7.62 -1.66 13.87
C ASP A 294 -7.01 -0.70 12.86
N ILE A 295 -5.69 -0.71 12.72
CA ILE A 295 -4.93 0.21 11.87
C ILE A 295 -4.04 -0.58 10.91
N LEU A 296 -4.33 -0.51 9.63
CA LEU A 296 -3.47 -1.06 8.58
C LEU A 296 -2.57 0.04 8.03
N VAL A 297 -1.26 -0.07 8.21
CA VAL A 297 -0.29 0.88 7.65
C VAL A 297 0.19 0.37 6.30
N ALA A 298 -0.05 1.11 5.21
CA ALA A 298 0.18 0.58 3.87
C ALA A 298 0.81 1.59 2.90
N THR A 299 1.52 1.06 1.88
CA THR A 299 1.86 1.82 0.67
C THR A 299 0.70 1.79 -0.32
N ASP A 300 0.64 2.76 -1.25
CA ASP A 300 -0.38 2.80 -2.30
C ASP A 300 -0.48 1.48 -3.05
N VAL A 301 0.64 0.98 -3.54
CA VAL A 301 0.71 -0.25 -4.34
C VAL A 301 0.16 -1.45 -3.56
N ALA A 302 0.49 -1.55 -2.27
CA ALA A 302 0.07 -2.67 -1.45
C ALA A 302 -1.42 -2.59 -1.03
N ALA A 303 -1.96 -1.38 -0.93
CA ALA A 303 -3.36 -1.14 -0.57
C ALA A 303 -4.33 -1.13 -1.76
N ARG A 304 -3.81 -1.22 -3.00
CA ARG A 304 -4.66 -1.33 -4.21
C ARG A 304 -5.40 -2.65 -4.22
N GLY A 305 -6.63 -2.61 -4.70
CA GLY A 305 -7.48 -3.81 -4.77
C GLY A 305 -7.92 -4.37 -3.42
N LEU A 306 -7.62 -3.67 -2.31
CA LEU A 306 -8.12 -4.09 -1.01
C LEU A 306 -9.62 -3.84 -0.93
N ASP A 307 -10.36 -4.93 -0.83
CA ASP A 307 -11.76 -4.90 -0.47
C ASP A 307 -11.88 -5.11 1.03
N VAL A 308 -12.03 -3.98 1.71
CA VAL A 308 -12.28 -3.94 3.14
C VAL A 308 -13.45 -3.00 3.36
N ASP A 309 -14.52 -3.57 3.86
CA ASP A 309 -15.72 -2.83 4.20
C ASP A 309 -15.60 -2.15 5.56
N SER A 310 -16.42 -1.11 5.73
CA SER A 310 -16.62 -0.45 7.02
C SER A 310 -15.42 0.29 7.58
N LEU A 311 -14.46 0.72 6.73
CA LEU A 311 -13.41 1.63 7.20
C LEU A 311 -14.05 2.96 7.61
N THR A 312 -13.78 3.37 8.85
CA THR A 312 -14.24 4.65 9.38
C THR A 312 -13.33 5.80 8.96
N HIS A 313 -12.02 5.53 8.90
CA HIS A 313 -11.01 6.54 8.64
C HIS A 313 -10.01 6.13 7.57
N VAL A 314 -9.56 7.13 6.82
CA VAL A 314 -8.36 7.05 5.97
C VAL A 314 -7.39 8.11 6.43
N ILE A 315 -6.15 7.75 6.70
CA ILE A 315 -5.11 8.68 7.17
C ILE A 315 -4.00 8.76 6.13
N HIS A 316 -3.78 9.95 5.56
CA HIS A 316 -2.64 10.23 4.70
C HIS A 316 -1.46 10.69 5.58
N PHE A 317 -0.65 9.76 6.05
CA PHE A 317 0.59 10.11 6.74
C PHE A 317 1.52 10.85 5.79
N SER A 318 1.55 10.48 4.53
CA SER A 318 2.24 11.23 3.46
C SER A 318 1.28 11.50 2.31
N LEU A 319 1.21 12.77 1.83
CA LEU A 319 0.38 13.11 0.68
C LEU A 319 0.87 12.39 -0.58
N PRO A 320 -0.04 11.88 -1.41
CA PRO A 320 0.32 11.32 -2.71
C PRO A 320 0.78 12.44 -3.66
N ASP A 321 1.59 12.10 -4.66
CA ASP A 321 2.05 13.07 -5.66
C ASP A 321 0.95 13.38 -6.70
N ASP A 322 0.09 12.39 -6.97
CA ASP A 322 -1.02 12.49 -7.91
C ASP A 322 -2.35 12.76 -7.16
N PRO A 323 -3.12 13.80 -7.55
CA PRO A 323 -4.44 14.06 -7.01
C PRO A 323 -5.44 12.90 -7.16
N GLU A 324 -5.35 12.10 -8.22
CA GLU A 324 -6.22 10.93 -8.42
C GLU A 324 -5.98 9.87 -7.35
N VAL A 325 -4.71 9.64 -6.97
CA VAL A 325 -4.35 8.72 -5.88
C VAL A 325 -4.94 9.18 -4.55
N PHE A 326 -5.04 10.51 -4.31
CA PHE A 326 -5.70 11.04 -3.12
C PHE A 326 -7.18 10.63 -3.06
N VAL A 327 -7.88 10.72 -4.19
CA VAL A 327 -9.29 10.31 -4.31
C VAL A 327 -9.43 8.81 -4.07
N HIS A 328 -8.58 8.00 -4.70
CA HIS A 328 -8.59 6.53 -4.56
C HIS A 328 -8.30 6.07 -3.13
N ARG A 329 -7.37 6.73 -2.41
CA ARG A 329 -7.11 6.46 -0.99
C ARG A 329 -8.34 6.81 -0.15
N SER A 330 -8.83 8.05 -0.29
CA SER A 330 -9.99 8.53 0.47
C SER A 330 -11.24 7.68 0.22
N GLY A 331 -11.43 7.17 -1.00
CA GLY A 331 -12.52 6.28 -1.36
C GLY A 331 -12.50 4.89 -0.71
N ARG A 332 -11.48 4.58 0.12
CA ARG A 332 -11.47 3.37 0.95
C ARG A 332 -12.42 3.49 2.15
N THR A 333 -12.78 4.70 2.57
CA THR A 333 -13.88 4.97 3.52
C THR A 333 -15.13 5.48 2.81
N GLY A 334 -16.20 5.71 3.53
CA GLY A 334 -17.45 6.21 2.95
C GLY A 334 -18.11 5.24 1.96
N ARG A 335 -17.99 3.93 2.13
CA ARG A 335 -18.61 2.91 1.28
C ARG A 335 -20.03 2.58 1.76
N ALA A 336 -20.86 2.10 0.84
CA ALA A 336 -22.24 1.67 1.10
C ALA A 336 -23.10 2.72 1.84
N GLY A 337 -22.89 4.02 1.53
CA GLY A 337 -23.69 5.12 2.12
C GLY A 337 -23.29 5.49 3.55
N LYS A 338 -22.28 4.86 4.15
CA LYS A 338 -21.76 5.21 5.48
C LYS A 338 -20.89 6.47 5.42
N ASP A 339 -20.86 7.24 6.49
CA ASP A 339 -19.95 8.37 6.63
C ASP A 339 -18.51 7.92 6.80
N GLY A 340 -17.58 8.73 6.29
CA GLY A 340 -16.14 8.48 6.38
C GLY A 340 -15.35 9.75 6.68
N ILE A 341 -14.16 9.59 7.26
CA ILE A 341 -13.24 10.69 7.54
C ILE A 341 -11.90 10.42 6.84
N SER A 342 -11.43 11.40 6.08
CA SER A 342 -10.12 11.37 5.42
C SER A 342 -9.23 12.45 6.03
N MET A 343 -8.18 12.06 6.76
CA MET A 343 -7.26 12.96 7.47
C MET A 343 -5.92 13.02 6.76
N SER A 344 -5.33 14.21 6.66
CA SER A 344 -4.01 14.39 6.05
C SER A 344 -3.05 15.09 6.99
N LEU A 345 -1.90 14.48 7.26
CA LEU A 345 -0.79 15.08 8.01
C LEU A 345 0.18 15.72 7.02
N ILE A 346 0.19 17.04 6.94
CA ILE A 346 1.01 17.78 5.99
C ILE A 346 2.12 18.57 6.68
N LYS A 347 3.26 18.68 6.01
CA LYS A 347 4.32 19.63 6.39
C LYS A 347 4.00 21.02 5.82
N PRO A 348 4.49 22.10 6.41
CA PRO A 348 4.32 23.44 5.84
C PRO A 348 4.72 23.55 4.36
N GLU A 349 5.80 22.85 3.95
CA GLU A 349 6.30 22.83 2.58
C GLU A 349 5.36 22.13 1.60
N GLU A 350 4.52 21.21 2.10
CA GLU A 350 3.55 20.45 1.28
C GLU A 350 2.26 21.24 1.00
N SER A 351 2.12 22.46 1.50
CA SER A 351 0.93 23.32 1.30
C SER A 351 0.62 23.56 -0.19
N ARG A 352 1.65 23.69 -1.02
CA ARG A 352 1.49 23.83 -2.48
C ARG A 352 0.85 22.57 -3.10
N LYS A 353 1.31 21.42 -2.67
CA LYS A 353 0.80 20.11 -3.11
C LYS A 353 -0.67 19.90 -2.69
N LEU A 354 -1.00 20.25 -1.45
CA LEU A 354 -2.38 20.24 -0.97
C LEU A 354 -3.28 21.16 -1.81
N LYS A 355 -2.80 22.38 -2.13
CA LYS A 355 -3.54 23.33 -2.98
C LYS A 355 -3.79 22.76 -4.38
N GLN A 356 -2.81 22.08 -4.96
CA GLN A 356 -2.96 21.40 -6.25
C GLN A 356 -4.02 20.28 -6.17
N ILE A 357 -4.00 19.46 -5.10
CA ILE A 357 -5.02 18.42 -4.87
C ILE A 357 -6.41 19.05 -4.79
N LYS A 358 -6.59 20.09 -3.96
CA LYS A 358 -7.87 20.80 -3.84
C LYS A 358 -8.38 21.33 -5.19
N GLN A 359 -7.50 21.94 -5.99
CA GLN A 359 -7.88 22.52 -7.29
C GLN A 359 -8.25 21.44 -8.32
N SER A 360 -7.49 20.36 -8.40
CA SER A 360 -7.69 19.28 -9.38
C SER A 360 -8.91 18.43 -9.06
N THR A 361 -9.14 18.13 -7.77
CA THR A 361 -10.22 17.25 -7.33
C THR A 361 -11.49 17.98 -6.95
N LYS A 362 -11.44 19.30 -6.76
CA LYS A 362 -12.52 20.15 -6.24
C LYS A 362 -13.06 19.70 -4.86
N ILE A 363 -12.24 18.95 -4.11
CA ILE A 363 -12.57 18.53 -2.76
C ILE A 363 -12.41 19.69 -1.79
N ASP A 364 -13.39 19.90 -0.93
CA ASP A 364 -13.22 20.77 0.22
C ASP A 364 -12.47 20.01 1.33
N ILE A 365 -11.21 20.39 1.57
CA ILE A 365 -10.37 19.81 2.61
C ILE A 365 -10.18 20.90 3.68
N VAL A 366 -10.74 20.68 4.86
CA VAL A 366 -10.79 21.68 5.94
C VAL A 366 -9.54 21.58 6.81
N GLU A 367 -8.95 22.74 7.15
CA GLU A 367 -7.85 22.78 8.12
C GLU A 367 -8.37 22.56 9.54
N LYS A 368 -7.70 21.69 10.28
CA LYS A 368 -7.95 21.46 11.70
C LYS A 368 -6.67 21.51 12.52
N LYS A 369 -6.79 21.91 13.75
CA LYS A 369 -5.69 21.87 14.73
C LYS A 369 -5.56 20.48 15.32
N ILE A 370 -4.33 20.05 15.61
CA ILE A 370 -4.07 18.80 16.33
C ILE A 370 -4.80 18.85 17.69
N PRO A 371 -5.50 17.77 18.08
CA PRO A 371 -6.22 17.73 19.35
C PRO A 371 -5.28 17.95 20.54
N THR A 372 -5.77 18.77 21.51
CA THR A 372 -5.08 18.94 22.79
C THR A 372 -5.27 17.70 23.67
N GLY A 373 -4.39 17.49 24.64
CA GLY A 373 -4.51 16.37 25.58
C GLY A 373 -5.88 16.29 26.24
N LYS A 374 -6.45 17.45 26.63
CA LYS A 374 -7.81 17.53 27.21
C LYS A 374 -8.88 16.98 26.26
N LYS A 375 -8.88 17.42 24.99
CA LYS A 375 -9.85 16.95 23.98
C LYS A 375 -9.71 15.45 23.70
N ILE A 376 -8.50 14.91 23.77
CA ILE A 376 -8.26 13.48 23.61
C ILE A 376 -8.91 12.71 24.75
N ILE A 377 -8.69 13.13 26.00
CA ILE A 377 -9.29 12.46 27.16
C ILE A 377 -10.82 12.56 27.12
N GLU A 378 -11.40 13.73 26.77
CA GLU A 378 -12.84 13.89 26.58
C GLU A 378 -13.39 12.89 25.53
N ALA A 379 -12.71 12.73 24.39
CA ALA A 379 -13.12 11.79 23.34
C ALA A 379 -13.03 10.32 23.81
N GLN A 380 -11.97 9.98 24.55
CA GLN A 380 -11.79 8.62 25.09
C GLN A 380 -12.84 8.28 26.13
N VAL A 381 -13.14 9.21 27.04
CA VAL A 381 -14.24 9.04 28.02
C VAL A 381 -15.56 8.80 27.30
N ALA A 382 -15.88 9.64 26.29
CA ALA A 382 -17.09 9.44 25.48
C ALA A 382 -17.12 8.06 24.80
N GLY A 383 -15.99 7.60 24.23
CA GLY A 383 -15.87 6.29 23.61
C GLY A 383 -16.06 5.11 24.59
N VAL A 384 -15.61 5.25 25.83
CA VAL A 384 -15.87 4.25 26.90
C VAL A 384 -17.36 4.16 27.21
N PHE A 385 -18.03 5.31 27.35
CA PHE A 385 -19.48 5.32 27.60
C PHE A 385 -20.29 4.82 26.40
N GLU A 386 -19.89 5.15 25.18
CA GLU A 386 -20.53 4.61 23.99
C GLU A 386 -20.49 3.07 23.98
N LYS A 387 -19.33 2.47 24.28
CA LYS A 387 -19.21 1.01 24.42
C LYS A 387 -20.07 0.45 25.55
N LEU A 388 -20.12 1.14 26.68
CA LEU A 388 -20.90 0.70 27.84
C LEU A 388 -22.40 0.65 27.55
N PHE A 389 -22.91 1.62 26.76
CA PHE A 389 -24.34 1.71 26.45
C PHE A 389 -24.73 1.00 25.14
N THR A 390 -23.78 0.48 24.39
CA THR A 390 -24.08 -0.35 23.21
C THR A 390 -24.55 -1.72 23.71
N GLU A 391 -25.73 -2.17 23.27
CA GLU A 391 -26.19 -3.53 23.53
C GLU A 391 -25.20 -4.53 22.90
N HIS A 392 -24.62 -5.37 23.73
CA HIS A 392 -23.76 -6.45 23.29
C HIS A 392 -24.60 -7.71 23.12
N GLU A 393 -24.67 -8.25 21.91
CA GLU A 393 -25.38 -9.50 21.60
C GLU A 393 -24.81 -10.73 22.33
N ASN A 394 -23.59 -10.61 22.90
CA ASN A 394 -22.89 -11.70 23.59
C ASN A 394 -22.32 -11.21 24.94
N LEU A 395 -23.19 -10.81 25.85
CA LEU A 395 -22.76 -10.57 27.23
C LEU A 395 -22.37 -11.90 27.88
N VAL A 396 -21.17 -11.95 28.43
CA VAL A 396 -20.76 -13.06 29.31
C VAL A 396 -21.35 -12.76 30.68
N GLU A 397 -22.23 -13.61 31.14
CA GLU A 397 -22.75 -13.55 32.52
C GLU A 397 -21.62 -14.00 33.46
N PHE A 398 -21.31 -13.16 34.40
CA PHE A 398 -20.42 -13.51 35.52
C PHE A 398 -21.27 -14.02 36.67
N ASP A 399 -20.77 -15.04 37.37
CA ASP A 399 -21.42 -15.57 38.55
C ASP A 399 -21.46 -14.50 39.66
N ASP A 400 -22.64 -14.25 40.24
CA ASP A 400 -22.81 -13.20 41.26
C ASP A 400 -21.85 -13.38 42.44
N GLU A 401 -21.46 -14.63 42.76
CA GLU A 401 -20.49 -14.94 43.80
C GLU A 401 -19.07 -14.40 43.50
N LEU A 402 -18.74 -14.12 42.23
CA LEU A 402 -17.45 -13.53 41.81
C LEU A 402 -17.43 -12.01 41.97
N ILE A 403 -18.60 -11.37 42.11
CA ILE A 403 -18.71 -9.93 42.24
C ILE A 403 -18.63 -9.56 43.73
N PRO A 404 -17.56 -8.82 44.16
CA PRO A 404 -17.47 -8.42 45.56
C PRO A 404 -18.60 -7.47 45.94
N ASP A 405 -18.90 -7.39 47.24
CA ASP A 405 -19.84 -6.41 47.76
C ASP A 405 -19.36 -4.98 47.46
N LEU A 406 -20.11 -4.30 46.59
CA LEU A 406 -19.82 -2.93 46.14
C LEU A 406 -20.67 -1.88 46.89
N SER A 407 -21.42 -2.27 47.94
CA SER A 407 -22.31 -1.38 48.68
C SER A 407 -21.60 -0.20 49.35
N ALA A 408 -20.29 -0.31 49.58
CA ALA A 408 -19.47 0.77 50.13
C ALA A 408 -19.11 1.89 49.11
N PHE A 409 -19.41 1.69 47.82
CA PHE A 409 -19.07 2.65 46.78
C PHE A 409 -20.32 3.26 46.19
N THR A 410 -20.28 4.56 45.90
CA THR A 410 -21.28 5.21 45.09
C THR A 410 -21.12 4.84 43.61
N LYS A 411 -22.18 5.02 42.81
CA LYS A 411 -22.11 4.80 41.35
C LYS A 411 -21.03 5.67 40.67
N GLU A 412 -20.93 6.92 41.14
CA GLU A 412 -19.96 7.90 40.65
C GLU A 412 -18.51 7.45 40.94
N GLU A 413 -18.25 6.92 42.13
CA GLU A 413 -16.93 6.38 42.50
C GLU A 413 -16.56 5.17 41.65
N LEU A 414 -17.48 4.24 41.43
CA LEU A 414 -17.24 3.07 40.56
C LEU A 414 -16.93 3.47 39.14
N VAL A 415 -17.71 4.42 38.58
CA VAL A 415 -17.42 4.95 37.24
C VAL A 415 -16.07 5.63 37.20
N HIS A 416 -15.71 6.42 38.22
CA HIS A 416 -14.40 7.06 38.29
C HIS A 416 -13.27 6.05 38.35
N GLN A 417 -13.39 5.00 39.17
CA GLN A 417 -12.39 3.93 39.25
C GLN A 417 -12.27 3.17 37.91
N MET A 418 -13.38 2.88 37.25
CA MET A 418 -13.38 2.25 35.92
C MET A 418 -12.64 3.10 34.89
N LEU A 419 -12.89 4.41 34.84
CA LEU A 419 -12.16 5.33 33.96
C LEU A 419 -10.68 5.40 34.32
N GLN A 420 -10.33 5.38 35.62
CA GLN A 420 -8.94 5.33 36.06
C GLN A 420 -8.23 4.05 35.58
N LEU A 421 -8.87 2.89 35.68
CA LEU A 421 -8.29 1.62 35.21
C LEU A 421 -8.03 1.64 33.71
N GLN A 422 -8.92 2.25 32.92
CA GLN A 422 -8.82 2.24 31.45
C GLN A 422 -7.96 3.37 30.89
N LEU A 423 -8.02 4.56 31.45
CA LEU A 423 -7.48 5.78 30.84
C LEU A 423 -6.31 6.42 31.60
N ARG A 424 -5.92 5.88 32.77
CA ARG A 424 -4.89 6.47 33.63
C ARG A 424 -3.58 6.76 32.89
N ASP A 425 -3.05 5.78 32.20
CA ASP A 425 -1.73 5.89 31.56
C ASP A 425 -1.79 6.92 30.40
N MET A 426 -2.90 6.94 29.68
CA MET A 426 -3.14 7.94 28.63
C MET A 426 -3.32 9.33 29.22
N ALA A 427 -4.08 9.47 30.31
CA ALA A 427 -4.28 10.74 31.00
C ALA A 427 -2.97 11.30 31.55
N LEU A 428 -2.13 10.46 32.16
CA LEU A 428 -0.79 10.84 32.61
C LEU A 428 0.11 11.22 31.44
N TYR A 429 0.08 10.47 30.34
CA TYR A 429 0.87 10.77 29.15
C TYR A 429 0.59 12.16 28.58
N TYR A 430 -0.70 12.58 28.54
CA TYR A 430 -1.09 13.88 28.00
C TYR A 430 -1.06 15.03 28.98
N LYS A 431 -0.97 14.76 30.31
CA LYS A 431 -0.98 15.79 31.35
C LYS A 431 0.22 16.73 31.24
N ASP A 432 1.40 16.18 30.94
CA ASP A 432 2.68 16.91 30.94
C ASP A 432 3.20 17.19 29.52
N LYS A 433 2.40 16.93 28.47
CA LYS A 433 2.81 17.18 27.09
C LYS A 433 2.30 18.49 26.54
N ASP A 434 3.22 19.28 25.98
CA ASP A 434 2.91 20.52 25.29
C ASP A 434 1.87 20.32 24.17
N ASP A 435 0.99 21.29 24.01
CA ASP A 435 0.05 21.33 22.90
C ASP A 435 0.79 21.60 21.59
N LEU A 436 0.68 20.65 20.64
CA LEU A 436 1.24 20.80 19.30
C LEU A 436 0.52 21.88 18.48
N ALA A 437 -0.66 22.32 18.92
CA ALA A 437 -1.49 23.29 18.24
C ALA A 437 -0.89 24.72 18.23
N ASP A 438 -0.02 25.04 19.17
CA ASP A 438 0.52 26.40 19.37
C ASP A 438 2.00 26.55 18.98
N GLN A 439 2.61 25.49 18.45
CA GLN A 439 3.99 25.60 17.96
C GLN A 439 4.04 26.48 16.71
N LYS A 440 4.46 27.75 16.90
CA LYS A 440 4.85 28.61 15.79
C LYS A 440 6.01 27.94 15.06
N PHE A 441 5.82 27.60 13.80
CA PHE A 441 6.89 27.09 12.95
C PHE A 441 7.91 28.23 12.74
N ASN A 442 8.92 28.31 13.60
CA ASN A 442 10.04 29.20 13.37
C ASN A 442 10.77 28.71 12.11
N SER A 443 11.00 29.65 11.19
CA SER A 443 11.74 29.41 9.94
C SER A 443 13.21 29.01 10.13
N ASP A 444 13.65 28.87 11.37
CA ASP A 444 15.04 28.60 11.77
C ASP A 444 15.42 27.12 11.85
N ASP A 445 14.51 26.18 11.55
CA ASP A 445 14.83 24.75 11.50
C ASP A 445 15.53 24.35 10.17
N ARG A 446 16.20 25.32 9.51
CA ARG A 446 17.09 25.07 8.39
C ARG A 446 18.48 24.71 8.92
N GLY A 447 18.66 23.42 9.17
CA GLY A 447 19.95 22.78 8.98
C GLY A 447 21.01 23.03 10.03
N ASP A 448 21.04 22.18 11.00
CA ASP A 448 22.31 21.76 11.60
C ASP A 448 22.96 20.66 10.70
N ARG A 449 23.53 21.10 9.57
CA ARG A 449 24.55 20.32 8.88
C ARG A 449 25.89 20.81 9.40
N GLY A 450 26.45 20.04 10.33
CA GLY A 450 27.72 20.24 10.97
C GLY A 450 28.82 20.82 10.07
N GLY A 451 29.11 22.11 10.27
CA GLY A 451 30.34 22.72 9.88
C GLY A 451 31.44 22.25 10.82
N ARG A 452 32.30 21.36 10.38
CA ARG A 452 33.59 21.10 11.05
C ARG A 452 34.49 22.28 10.78
N ASP A 453 34.56 23.14 11.79
CA ASP A 453 35.56 24.19 11.93
C ASP A 453 36.95 23.53 11.95
N ARG A 454 37.77 23.85 10.97
CA ARG A 454 39.22 23.71 11.01
C ARG A 454 39.81 25.10 11.05
N GLY A 455 40.01 25.57 12.25
CA GLY A 455 40.87 26.74 12.49
C GLY A 455 42.27 26.49 11.91
N ARG A 456 42.75 27.44 11.15
CA ARG A 456 44.16 27.72 10.92
C ARG A 456 44.34 29.19 10.86
N ASP A 457 44.81 29.72 11.98
CA ASP A 457 45.51 31.00 12.04
C ASP A 457 46.63 31.08 11.00
N ARG A 458 46.70 32.19 10.29
CA ARG A 458 47.96 32.77 9.87
C ARG A 458 47.75 34.26 9.54
N ASP A 459 48.45 35.05 10.34
CA ASP A 459 48.77 36.45 10.19
C ASP A 459 49.32 36.86 8.81
N GLY A 460 49.05 38.11 8.44
CA GLY A 460 50.10 38.87 7.81
C GLY A 460 49.72 39.73 6.61
N ARG A 461 49.44 41.05 6.89
CA ARG A 461 49.88 42.21 6.13
C ARG A 461 49.42 42.43 4.68
N GLY A 462 48.53 43.35 4.50
CA GLY A 462 48.67 44.68 3.91
C GLY A 462 49.14 44.84 2.48
N ARG A 463 48.33 45.49 1.66
CA ARG A 463 48.62 46.72 0.92
C ARG A 463 47.55 47.01 -0.13
N ASP A 464 47.15 48.26 -0.08
CA ASP A 464 46.38 49.04 -1.05
C ASP A 464 46.78 48.86 -2.51
N ARG A 465 45.82 49.00 -3.41
CA ARG A 465 45.76 50.05 -4.45
C ARG A 465 44.69 49.74 -5.51
N ASP A 466 43.76 50.66 -5.51
CA ASP A 466 43.31 51.53 -6.61
C ASP A 466 42.83 50.97 -7.95
N ARG A 467 41.56 51.34 -8.22
CA ARG A 467 41.02 51.96 -9.45
C ARG A 467 41.13 51.18 -10.77
N VAL A 468 40.10 51.06 -11.52
CA VAL A 468 39.47 52.07 -12.40
C VAL A 468 38.35 51.41 -13.22
N ASP A 469 37.26 52.17 -13.37
CA ASP A 469 36.16 52.10 -14.31
C ASP A 469 36.49 51.65 -15.74
N ARG A 470 35.48 51.02 -16.37
CA ARG A 470 34.79 51.47 -17.60
C ARG A 470 33.93 50.34 -18.17
N ARG A 471 32.60 50.51 -18.16
CA ARG A 471 31.72 50.81 -19.32
C ARG A 471 32.19 50.16 -20.64
N ASP A 472 31.40 49.43 -21.37
CA ASP A 472 30.19 49.80 -22.08
C ASP A 472 29.76 48.67 -23.02
N SER A 473 28.47 48.54 -23.20
CA SER A 473 27.67 48.31 -24.40
C SER A 473 27.99 47.17 -25.38
N GLY A 474 26.90 46.55 -25.77
CA GLY A 474 26.63 46.29 -27.20
C GLY A 474 26.37 44.86 -27.64
N ASN A 475 25.20 44.38 -27.51
CA ASN A 475 24.23 44.10 -28.58
C ASN A 475 24.67 43.28 -29.81
N ARG A 476 23.83 42.32 -30.12
CA ARG A 476 23.44 41.79 -31.44
C ARG A 476 23.93 40.42 -31.96
N PHE A 477 22.95 39.56 -32.01
CA PHE A 477 22.44 38.86 -33.21
C PHE A 477 23.25 37.78 -33.98
N ARG A 478 22.51 36.66 -34.18
CA ARG A 478 22.50 35.77 -35.36
C ARG A 478 23.63 34.71 -35.41
N ASP A 479 23.32 33.54 -35.61
CA ASP A 479 22.53 32.70 -36.51
C ASP A 479 23.40 31.56 -37.02
N SER A 480 22.82 30.39 -37.09
CA SER A 480 23.09 29.26 -37.97
C SER A 480 24.52 28.68 -38.09
N GLY A 481 24.55 27.38 -38.06
CA GLY A 481 25.62 26.65 -38.76
C GLY A 481 25.93 25.28 -38.22
N ASN A 482 25.23 24.33 -38.75
CA ASN A 482 25.60 22.94 -38.91
C ASN A 482 27.07 22.74 -39.22
N ARG A 483 27.80 21.84 -38.54
CA ARG A 483 28.87 21.03 -39.12
C ARG A 483 29.21 19.84 -38.23
N GLU A 484 29.04 18.67 -38.84
CA GLU A 484 29.70 17.41 -38.51
C GLU A 484 31.23 17.56 -38.48
N TYR A 485 31.90 16.83 -37.64
CA TYR A 485 33.04 15.98 -37.90
C TYR A 485 33.76 15.54 -36.61
N SER A 486 33.74 14.23 -36.45
CA SER A 486 34.85 13.28 -36.29
C SER A 486 35.68 13.26 -35.00
N ASP A 487 35.62 12.09 -34.44
CA ASP A 487 36.60 11.27 -33.72
C ASP A 487 37.91 11.91 -33.23
N ARG A 488 38.13 11.75 -31.91
CA ARG A 488 39.36 11.14 -31.38
C ARG A 488 39.25 10.85 -29.87
N ASP A 489 39.21 9.58 -29.59
CA ASP A 489 39.95 8.79 -28.61
C ASP A 489 40.42 9.46 -27.30
N GLY A 490 40.00 8.86 -26.19
CA GLY A 490 40.54 9.09 -24.85
C GLY A 490 39.75 8.33 -23.81
N GLY A 491 39.97 7.02 -23.70
CA GLY A 491 39.22 6.08 -22.90
C GLY A 491 39.28 6.32 -21.40
N ASN A 492 38.15 6.13 -20.78
CA ASN A 492 38.04 5.46 -19.49
C ASN A 492 36.65 4.80 -19.39
N ARG A 493 36.59 3.57 -19.91
CA ARG A 493 35.47 2.67 -19.70
C ARG A 493 35.47 2.22 -18.25
N PHE A 494 34.51 2.69 -17.45
CA PHE A 494 34.05 1.95 -16.28
C PHE A 494 33.14 0.84 -16.78
N GLU A 495 33.66 -0.36 -16.91
CA GLU A 495 32.85 -1.57 -17.05
C GLU A 495 32.04 -1.82 -15.80
N PRO A 496 30.76 -2.19 -15.92
CA PRO A 496 29.97 -2.66 -14.76
C PRO A 496 30.56 -4.01 -14.33
N ARG A 497 31.10 -4.07 -13.13
CA ARG A 497 31.47 -5.34 -12.50
C ARG A 497 30.26 -6.25 -12.47
N GLU A 498 30.29 -7.32 -13.21
CA GLU A 498 29.39 -8.46 -13.12
C GLU A 498 29.32 -8.92 -11.68
N ARG A 499 28.11 -8.95 -11.14
CA ARG A 499 27.82 -9.60 -9.85
C ARG A 499 28.04 -11.10 -10.06
N LYS A 500 29.07 -11.65 -9.43
CA LYS A 500 29.29 -13.09 -9.35
C LYS A 500 28.01 -13.77 -8.81
N PRO A 501 27.62 -14.93 -9.35
CA PRO A 501 26.45 -15.66 -8.86
C PRO A 501 26.65 -16.02 -7.39
N ARG A 502 25.58 -15.88 -6.57
CA ARG A 502 25.55 -16.31 -5.16
C ARG A 502 25.92 -17.78 -5.09
N LYS A 503 26.98 -18.11 -4.37
CA LYS A 503 27.34 -19.48 -4.04
C LYS A 503 26.18 -20.10 -3.25
N ASN A 504 25.92 -21.39 -3.47
CA ASN A 504 24.90 -22.17 -2.79
C ASN A 504 25.09 -22.11 -1.27
N ASN A 505 23.98 -22.00 -0.51
CA ASN A 505 23.90 -21.94 0.94
C ASN A 505 24.53 -23.17 1.68
N SER A 506 25.02 -24.17 0.97
CA SER A 506 25.61 -25.41 1.53
C SER A 506 27.00 -25.23 2.14
N ASP A 507 27.68 -24.11 1.86
CA ASP A 507 29.06 -23.88 2.30
C ASP A 507 29.20 -22.86 3.45
N MET A 508 28.09 -22.42 4.05
CA MET A 508 28.06 -21.46 5.15
C MET A 508 27.68 -22.13 6.46
N VAL A 509 28.29 -21.69 7.56
CA VAL A 509 27.96 -22.12 8.93
C VAL A 509 27.41 -20.93 9.69
N ARG A 510 26.27 -21.11 10.35
CA ARG A 510 25.63 -20.12 11.20
C ARG A 510 26.12 -20.22 12.64
N PHE A 511 26.47 -19.07 13.23
CA PHE A 511 26.93 -18.95 14.60
C PHE A 511 25.96 -18.14 15.43
N PHE A 512 25.68 -18.60 16.64
CA PHE A 512 25.16 -17.80 17.74
C PHE A 512 26.27 -16.98 18.38
N PHE A 513 25.98 -15.72 18.72
CA PHE A 513 26.95 -14.80 19.35
C PHE A 513 26.30 -14.11 20.55
N ASN A 514 26.98 -14.12 21.69
CA ASN A 514 26.45 -13.72 23.00
C ASN A 514 26.24 -12.22 23.21
N LEU A 515 26.53 -11.36 22.25
CA LEU A 515 26.34 -9.91 22.34
C LEU A 515 25.28 -9.43 21.33
N GLY A 516 24.54 -8.38 21.69
CA GLY A 516 23.43 -7.84 20.89
C GLY A 516 23.37 -6.32 20.92
N LYS A 517 22.20 -5.76 20.54
CA LYS A 517 21.97 -4.30 20.53
C LYS A 517 22.15 -3.66 21.90
N ARG A 518 21.84 -4.35 23.00
CA ARG A 518 22.07 -3.88 24.37
C ARG A 518 23.54 -3.64 24.68
N ASP A 519 24.45 -4.31 23.99
CA ASP A 519 25.88 -4.14 24.10
C ASP A 519 26.41 -3.09 23.11
N HIS A 520 25.50 -2.37 22.45
CA HIS A 520 25.80 -1.41 21.39
C HIS A 520 26.57 -2.02 20.20
N LEU A 521 26.30 -3.29 19.89
CA LEU A 521 26.87 -4.00 18.75
C LEU A 521 26.13 -3.58 17.48
N LYS A 522 26.88 -3.23 16.43
CA LYS A 522 26.37 -2.90 15.10
C LYS A 522 26.88 -3.91 14.07
N LYS A 523 26.24 -3.99 12.90
CA LYS A 523 26.67 -4.88 11.81
C LYS A 523 28.12 -4.62 11.37
N ILE A 524 28.54 -3.36 11.39
CA ILE A 524 29.92 -2.95 11.06
C ILE A 524 30.91 -3.52 12.10
N ASP A 525 30.57 -3.43 13.38
CA ASP A 525 31.41 -3.97 14.46
C ASP A 525 31.57 -5.48 14.33
N MET A 526 30.48 -6.20 13.96
CA MET A 526 30.52 -7.65 13.75
C MET A 526 31.43 -8.01 12.56
N LEU A 527 31.38 -7.26 11.46
CA LEU A 527 32.26 -7.46 10.33
C LEU A 527 33.74 -7.24 10.69
N GLU A 528 34.05 -6.22 11.51
CA GLU A 528 35.39 -5.95 12.01
C GLU A 528 35.88 -7.06 12.92
N ILE A 529 35.03 -7.58 13.82
CA ILE A 529 35.34 -8.67 14.75
C ILE A 529 35.67 -9.96 13.97
N ILE A 530 34.85 -10.32 12.97
CA ILE A 530 35.08 -11.52 12.15
C ILE A 530 36.37 -11.37 11.33
N ASN A 531 36.58 -10.21 10.68
CA ASN A 531 37.81 -9.97 9.92
C ASN A 531 39.05 -10.00 10.80
N LYS A 532 38.99 -9.46 12.01
CA LYS A 532 40.11 -9.51 13.00
C LYS A 532 40.38 -10.92 13.49
N SER A 533 39.31 -11.72 13.62
CA SER A 533 39.44 -13.13 14.04
C SER A 533 40.16 -14.00 12.99
N THR A 534 40.11 -13.58 11.73
CA THR A 534 40.69 -14.29 10.58
C THR A 534 41.89 -13.57 9.96
N GLU A 535 42.47 -12.58 10.67
CA GLU A 535 43.58 -11.74 10.17
C GLU A 535 44.85 -12.53 9.83
N LYS A 536 45.03 -13.70 10.42
CA LYS A 536 46.20 -14.57 10.16
C LYS A 536 46.06 -15.41 8.90
N SER A 537 44.88 -15.42 8.28
CA SER A 537 44.62 -16.16 7.04
C SER A 537 44.96 -15.34 5.80
N ARG A 538 45.55 -15.99 4.79
CA ARG A 538 45.87 -15.36 3.50
C ARG A 538 44.65 -14.95 2.67
N LYS A 539 43.46 -15.43 3.05
CA LYS A 539 42.17 -15.10 2.40
C LYS A 539 41.20 -14.58 3.43
N ARG A 540 40.32 -13.66 3.03
CA ARG A 540 39.21 -13.21 3.86
C ARG A 540 38.02 -14.15 3.71
N PRO A 541 37.28 -14.46 4.80
CA PRO A 541 36.08 -15.28 4.72
C PRO A 541 34.97 -14.58 3.96
N ASP A 542 34.18 -15.32 3.20
CA ASP A 542 32.87 -14.86 2.75
C ASP A 542 31.94 -14.85 3.99
N ILE A 543 31.28 -13.71 4.21
CA ILE A 543 30.35 -13.52 5.34
C ILE A 543 28.94 -13.47 4.77
N GLY A 544 28.06 -14.31 5.29
CA GLY A 544 26.65 -14.38 4.92
C GLY A 544 25.79 -13.39 5.67
N GLU A 545 24.63 -13.85 6.15
CA GLU A 545 23.67 -13.01 6.85
C GLU A 545 24.16 -12.68 8.27
N ILE A 546 23.99 -11.39 8.69
CA ILE A 546 24.26 -10.94 10.06
C ILE A 546 22.96 -10.39 10.63
N GLU A 547 22.45 -11.04 11.68
CA GLU A 547 21.24 -10.69 12.40
C GLU A 547 21.59 -10.29 13.84
N ILE A 548 21.32 -9.03 14.25
CA ILE A 548 21.61 -8.53 15.59
C ILE A 548 20.30 -8.32 16.34
N LEU A 549 20.07 -9.15 17.35
CA LEU A 549 18.93 -9.10 18.25
C LEU A 549 19.26 -8.29 19.52
N GLU A 550 18.30 -8.14 20.42
CA GLU A 550 18.45 -7.30 21.61
C GLU A 550 19.57 -7.77 22.56
N LYS A 551 19.68 -9.10 22.81
CA LYS A 551 20.61 -9.68 23.80
C LYS A 551 21.72 -10.50 23.16
N PHE A 552 21.57 -10.93 21.91
CA PHE A 552 22.50 -11.82 21.21
C PHE A 552 22.41 -11.57 19.70
N SER A 553 23.26 -12.21 18.92
CA SER A 553 23.29 -12.05 17.46
C SER A 553 23.53 -13.38 16.77
N PHE A 554 23.22 -13.44 15.47
CA PHE A 554 23.62 -14.54 14.60
C PHE A 554 24.44 -13.98 13.43
N PHE A 555 25.40 -14.76 12.95
CA PHE A 555 26.15 -14.46 11.74
C PHE A 555 26.54 -15.75 11.01
N GLU A 556 26.73 -15.65 9.71
CA GLU A 556 27.12 -16.77 8.86
C GLU A 556 28.49 -16.50 8.26
N VAL A 557 29.35 -17.53 8.28
CA VAL A 557 30.69 -17.49 7.72
C VAL A 557 30.96 -18.76 6.92
N GLU A 558 31.78 -18.66 5.89
CA GLU A 558 32.23 -19.80 5.09
C GLU A 558 32.80 -20.92 5.98
N LYS A 559 32.38 -22.16 5.75
CA LYS A 559 32.71 -23.35 6.57
C LYS A 559 34.21 -23.57 6.76
N SER A 560 35.01 -23.18 5.76
CA SER A 560 36.48 -23.28 5.81
C SER A 560 37.15 -22.44 6.90
N PHE A 561 36.46 -21.36 7.40
CA PHE A 561 36.96 -20.44 8.44
C PHE A 561 36.35 -20.67 9.81
N LYS A 562 35.54 -21.70 9.99
CA LYS A 562 34.84 -22.02 11.27
C LYS A 562 35.76 -22.01 12.47
N ASP A 563 36.83 -22.80 12.42
CA ASP A 563 37.74 -22.98 13.55
C ASP A 563 38.56 -21.73 13.88
N GLU A 564 38.92 -20.95 12.87
CA GLU A 564 39.66 -19.71 13.00
C GLU A 564 38.80 -18.62 13.66
N VAL A 565 37.56 -18.49 13.24
CA VAL A 565 36.61 -17.55 13.81
C VAL A 565 36.36 -17.86 15.27
N LEU A 566 36.12 -19.14 15.64
CA LEU A 566 35.90 -19.55 17.04
C LEU A 566 37.12 -19.32 17.92
N LYS A 567 38.33 -19.57 17.40
CA LYS A 567 39.59 -19.30 18.15
C LYS A 567 39.84 -17.80 18.28
N GLY A 568 39.63 -17.03 17.21
CA GLY A 568 39.87 -15.59 17.21
C GLY A 568 38.91 -14.83 18.14
N LEU A 569 37.66 -15.25 18.24
CA LEU A 569 36.67 -14.65 19.13
C LEU A 569 36.98 -14.85 20.61
N LYS A 570 37.53 -16.01 20.99
CA LYS A 570 37.92 -16.29 22.38
C LYS A 570 39.04 -15.39 22.91
N THR A 571 39.85 -14.82 22.03
CA THR A 571 41.00 -13.99 22.39
C THR A 571 40.71 -12.49 22.36
N GLN A 572 39.54 -12.09 21.97
CA GLN A 572 39.16 -10.68 21.81
C GLN A 572 38.06 -10.29 22.82
N LYS A 573 37.97 -8.98 23.11
CA LYS A 573 36.90 -8.39 23.93
C LYS A 573 36.25 -7.26 23.16
N PHE A 574 34.93 -7.18 23.20
CA PHE A 574 34.19 -6.06 22.63
C PHE A 574 33.71 -5.14 23.74
N LYS A 575 34.22 -3.89 23.77
CA LYS A 575 33.91 -2.89 24.83
C LYS A 575 34.05 -3.45 26.25
N GLY A 576 35.12 -4.27 26.48
CA GLY A 576 35.39 -4.86 27.78
C GLY A 576 34.66 -6.18 28.11
N LYS A 577 33.70 -6.60 27.28
CA LYS A 577 32.94 -7.85 27.44
C LYS A 577 33.59 -9.01 26.68
N GLU A 578 33.53 -10.20 27.28
CA GLU A 578 34.01 -11.43 26.63
C GLU A 578 33.06 -11.85 25.52
N MET A 579 33.61 -12.21 24.37
CA MET A 579 32.89 -12.70 23.23
C MET A 579 32.85 -14.21 23.20
N ARG A 580 31.65 -14.77 22.97
CA ARG A 580 31.44 -16.22 22.81
C ARG A 580 30.58 -16.47 21.59
N ALA A 581 31.00 -17.40 20.77
CA ALA A 581 30.20 -17.87 19.64
C ALA A 581 30.13 -19.40 19.69
N GLU A 582 28.97 -19.90 19.32
CA GLU A 582 28.67 -21.33 19.21
C GLU A 582 27.99 -21.59 17.87
N GLU A 583 28.21 -22.77 17.27
CA GLU A 583 27.53 -23.15 16.05
C GLU A 583 26.03 -23.32 16.34
N SER A 584 25.19 -22.62 15.58
CA SER A 584 23.75 -22.73 15.69
C SER A 584 23.26 -23.76 14.67
N GLN A 585 22.55 -24.80 15.14
CA GLN A 585 21.90 -25.79 14.27
C GLN A 585 20.76 -25.18 13.49
#